data_6604974fb8c8c91b738c86651c173787
#
_entry.id   6604974fb8c8c91b738c86651c173787
#
_cell.length_a   1.000
_cell.length_b   1.000
_cell.length_c   1.000
_cell.angle_alpha   90.00
_cell.angle_beta   90.00
_cell.angle_gamma   90.00
#
_symmetry.space_group_name_H-M   'P 1'
#
loop_
_entity.id
_entity.type
_entity.pdbx_description
1 polymer ?
#
loop_
_entity_poly.entity_id
_entity_poly.type
_entity_poly.pdbx_seq_one_letter_code
_entity_poly.pdbx_strand_id
1 'polypeptide(L)'
;MSSTKQDSYIAIVDCNNFYASCERVFNPALNNKPVIVLSNNDGCVIARSQEVKDLGIPMGIPVFKIKHLVEIHDIQIFSSNFALYGDISNRIMNIIRSGNPEMEVYSIDEAFVTINPRYTDPIDYATTLRNKIYQWTGIPVSIGIGKTKTLAKVANHLSKRGVGKNNVCLIDSTNDQDLLQKVKVLSLIHI
;
A
#
# COMPACT_ATOMS: atom_id res chain seq x y z
N MET A 1 0.74 -16.63 33.32
CA MET A 1 0.26 -15.54 32.44
C MET A 1 1.06 -15.53 31.15
N SER A 2 0.84 -16.48 30.26
CA SER A 2 1.59 -16.61 29.00
C SER A 2 0.70 -17.21 27.89
N SER A 3 -0.39 -16.55 27.53
CA SER A 3 -1.29 -17.10 26.51
C SER A 3 -1.87 -16.05 25.54
N THR A 4 -1.39 -14.79 25.58
CA THR A 4 -2.05 -13.69 24.85
C THR A 4 -1.45 -13.40 23.45
N LYS A 5 -0.26 -13.91 23.12
CA LYS A 5 0.37 -13.68 21.81
C LYS A 5 -0.04 -14.67 20.71
N GLN A 6 -0.59 -15.83 21.06
CA GLN A 6 -0.86 -16.92 20.09
C GLN A 6 -2.12 -16.72 19.27
N ASP A 7 -3.05 -15.87 19.69
CA ASP A 7 -4.34 -15.63 19.01
C ASP A 7 -4.37 -14.36 18.17
N SER A 8 -3.38 -13.48 18.26
CA SER A 8 -3.37 -12.20 17.54
C SER A 8 -3.04 -12.36 16.05
N TYR A 9 -3.56 -11.44 15.24
CA TYR A 9 -3.18 -11.27 13.86
C TYR A 9 -2.24 -10.09 13.72
N ILE A 10 -1.40 -10.13 12.69
CA ILE A 10 -0.60 -9.00 12.23
C ILE A 10 -1.24 -8.48 10.94
N ALA A 11 -1.49 -7.19 10.87
CA ALA A 11 -1.88 -6.56 9.63
C ALA A 11 -0.80 -5.60 9.15
N ILE A 12 -0.59 -5.55 7.83
CA ILE A 12 0.18 -4.50 7.18
C ILE A 12 -0.79 -3.53 6.51
N VAL A 13 -0.62 -2.26 6.81
CA VAL A 13 -1.29 -1.14 6.12
C VAL A 13 -0.28 -0.58 5.13
N ASP A 14 -0.64 -0.50 3.86
CA ASP A 14 0.24 -0.09 2.76
C ASP A 14 -0.48 0.92 1.86
N CYS A 15 0.12 2.08 1.67
CA CYS A 15 -0.43 3.16 0.86
C CYS A 15 -0.26 2.86 -0.63
N ASN A 16 -1.38 2.79 -1.36
CA ASN A 16 -1.37 2.44 -2.77
C ASN A 16 -0.74 3.56 -3.62
N ASN A 17 0.32 3.22 -4.38
CA ASN A 17 0.98 4.16 -5.29
C ASN A 17 1.37 5.47 -4.59
N PHE A 18 1.94 5.40 -3.40
CA PHE A 18 1.97 6.45 -2.39
C PHE A 18 2.31 7.84 -2.95
N TYR A 19 3.48 8.03 -3.58
CA TYR A 19 3.89 9.35 -4.06
C TYR A 19 2.95 9.90 -5.14
N ALA A 20 2.54 9.05 -6.09
CA ALA A 20 1.56 9.46 -7.10
C ALA A 20 0.20 9.81 -6.49
N SER A 21 -0.21 9.09 -5.43
CA SER A 21 -1.43 9.39 -4.68
C SER A 21 -1.33 10.70 -3.91
N CYS A 22 -0.15 11.03 -3.35
CA CYS A 22 0.08 12.34 -2.72
C CYS A 22 -0.11 13.49 -3.70
N GLU A 23 0.44 13.39 -4.92
CA GLU A 23 0.24 14.43 -5.95
C GLU A 23 -1.25 14.59 -6.31
N ARG A 24 -2.01 13.50 -6.40
CA ARG A 24 -3.45 13.53 -6.70
C ARG A 24 -4.29 14.18 -5.62
N VAL A 25 -3.93 14.04 -4.34
CA VAL A 25 -4.67 14.66 -3.23
C VAL A 25 -4.71 16.19 -3.38
N PHE A 26 -3.62 16.80 -3.84
CA PHE A 26 -3.53 18.25 -4.01
C PHE A 26 -3.90 18.73 -5.40
N ASN A 27 -3.99 17.81 -6.36
CA ASN A 27 -4.43 18.12 -7.73
C ASN A 27 -5.41 17.04 -8.23
N PRO A 28 -6.71 17.18 -7.92
CA PRO A 28 -7.73 16.22 -8.35
C PRO A 28 -7.87 16.06 -9.87
N ALA A 29 -7.35 17.01 -10.68
CA ALA A 29 -7.31 16.89 -12.14
C ALA A 29 -6.41 15.73 -12.63
N LEU A 30 -5.57 15.19 -11.75
CA LEU A 30 -4.73 14.01 -12.00
C LEU A 30 -5.48 12.68 -11.78
N ASN A 31 -6.69 12.70 -11.26
CA ASN A 31 -7.47 11.46 -11.09
C ASN A 31 -7.72 10.81 -12.46
N ASN A 32 -7.49 9.50 -12.51
CA ASN A 32 -7.57 8.67 -13.71
C ASN A 32 -6.57 9.05 -14.84
N LYS A 33 -5.59 9.89 -14.55
CA LYS A 33 -4.48 10.15 -15.47
C LYS A 33 -3.26 9.32 -15.07
N PRO A 34 -2.43 8.88 -16.03
CA PRO A 34 -1.17 8.24 -15.72
C PRO A 34 -0.20 9.25 -15.08
N VAL A 35 0.33 8.92 -13.90
CA VAL A 35 1.23 9.77 -13.11
C VAL A 35 2.49 9.00 -12.76
N ILE A 36 3.65 9.61 -12.98
CA ILE A 36 4.94 9.15 -12.48
C ILE A 36 5.61 10.20 -11.61
N VAL A 37 6.35 9.74 -10.62
CA VAL A 37 7.23 10.58 -9.81
C VAL A 37 8.66 10.13 -10.04
N LEU A 38 9.55 11.07 -10.25
CA LEU A 38 10.95 10.85 -10.56
C LEU A 38 11.83 10.90 -9.30
N SER A 39 13.01 10.30 -9.40
CA SER A 39 14.04 10.37 -8.37
C SER A 39 14.52 11.81 -8.15
N ASN A 40 15.26 12.05 -7.07
CA ASN A 40 15.71 13.39 -6.67
C ASN A 40 16.48 14.17 -7.75
N ASN A 41 17.09 13.46 -8.71
CA ASN A 41 17.80 14.06 -9.86
C ASN A 41 16.98 13.98 -11.17
N ASP A 42 15.69 13.72 -11.09
CA ASP A 42 14.76 13.55 -12.22
C ASP A 42 15.19 12.50 -13.26
N GLY A 43 16.07 11.57 -12.86
CA GLY A 43 16.62 10.59 -13.79
C GLY A 43 15.77 9.35 -14.01
N CYS A 44 15.16 8.81 -12.95
CA CYS A 44 14.48 7.52 -12.97
C CYS A 44 13.09 7.59 -12.32
N VAL A 45 12.18 6.72 -12.77
CA VAL A 45 10.84 6.59 -12.21
C VAL A 45 10.90 5.86 -10.86
N ILE A 46 10.51 6.52 -9.78
CA ILE A 46 10.47 5.95 -8.42
C ILE A 46 9.06 5.70 -7.88
N ALA A 47 8.04 6.26 -8.51
CA ALA A 47 6.65 5.92 -8.21
C ALA A 47 5.80 5.99 -9.48
N ARG A 48 4.74 5.19 -9.50
CA ARG A 48 3.84 5.04 -10.64
C ARG A 48 2.42 4.89 -10.16
N SER A 49 1.50 5.59 -10.82
CA SER A 49 0.07 5.33 -10.66
C SER A 49 -0.32 3.97 -11.27
N GLN A 50 -1.53 3.52 -11.01
CA GLN A 50 -2.00 2.23 -11.56
C GLN A 50 -2.03 2.25 -13.09
N GLU A 51 -2.48 3.35 -13.67
CA GLU A 51 -2.54 3.53 -15.13
C GLU A 51 -1.15 3.36 -15.78
N VAL A 52 -0.09 3.87 -15.13
CA VAL A 52 1.29 3.70 -15.63
C VAL A 52 1.77 2.25 -15.48
N LYS A 53 1.35 1.56 -14.41
CA LYS A 53 1.66 0.12 -14.25
C LYS A 53 0.98 -0.72 -15.32
N ASP A 54 -0.27 -0.37 -15.68
CA ASP A 54 -1.05 -1.06 -16.71
C ASP A 54 -0.46 -0.84 -18.12
N LEU A 55 0.24 0.29 -18.35
CA LEU A 55 1.05 0.52 -19.55
C LEU A 55 2.37 -0.29 -19.57
N GLY A 56 2.65 -1.09 -18.54
CA GLY A 56 3.85 -1.94 -18.48
C GLY A 56 5.15 -1.18 -18.20
N ILE A 57 5.11 0.09 -17.80
CA ILE A 57 6.31 0.89 -17.49
C ILE A 57 6.93 0.38 -16.18
N PRO A 58 8.19 -0.12 -16.16
CA PRO A 58 8.78 -0.69 -14.95
C PRO A 58 9.27 0.38 -13.96
N MET A 59 9.40 -0.01 -12.68
CA MET A 59 10.05 0.80 -11.65
C MET A 59 11.55 0.95 -11.97
N GLY A 60 12.12 2.11 -11.66
CA GLY A 60 13.53 2.38 -11.85
C GLY A 60 13.94 2.69 -13.29
N ILE A 61 13.00 2.69 -14.24
CA ILE A 61 13.34 2.99 -15.62
C ILE A 61 13.82 4.45 -15.77
N PRO A 62 14.92 4.71 -16.51
CA PRO A 62 15.31 6.06 -16.84
C PRO A 62 14.23 6.76 -17.68
N VAL A 63 13.85 7.99 -17.28
CA VAL A 63 12.74 8.72 -17.93
C VAL A 63 12.97 8.97 -19.42
N PHE A 64 14.24 9.15 -19.84
CA PHE A 64 14.56 9.38 -21.25
C PHE A 64 14.19 8.18 -22.15
N LYS A 65 14.14 6.95 -21.61
CA LYS A 65 13.76 5.74 -22.35
C LYS A 65 12.26 5.65 -22.63
N ILE A 66 11.44 6.40 -21.90
CA ILE A 66 9.99 6.36 -22.02
C ILE A 66 9.37 7.67 -22.54
N LYS A 67 10.19 8.61 -23.05
CA LYS A 67 9.70 9.91 -23.56
C LYS A 67 8.56 9.74 -24.56
N HIS A 68 8.67 8.80 -25.49
CA HIS A 68 7.62 8.53 -26.48
C HIS A 68 6.30 8.04 -25.83
N LEU A 69 6.36 7.24 -24.75
CA LEU A 69 5.17 6.81 -24.01
C LEU A 69 4.54 7.95 -23.23
N VAL A 70 5.38 8.85 -22.69
CA VAL A 70 4.91 10.07 -22.00
C VAL A 70 4.05 10.92 -22.92
N GLU A 71 4.51 11.15 -24.14
CA GLU A 71 3.80 11.96 -25.14
C GLU A 71 2.51 11.25 -25.63
N ILE A 72 2.58 9.96 -25.97
CA ILE A 72 1.44 9.19 -26.50
C ILE A 72 0.31 9.05 -25.46
N HIS A 73 0.66 8.85 -24.20
CA HIS A 73 -0.32 8.54 -23.14
C HIS A 73 -0.60 9.71 -22.19
N ASP A 74 -0.11 10.91 -22.49
CA ASP A 74 -0.24 12.11 -21.64
C ASP A 74 0.16 11.83 -20.18
N ILE A 75 1.33 11.16 -19.99
CA ILE A 75 1.81 10.79 -18.65
C ILE A 75 2.26 12.05 -17.92
N GLN A 76 1.67 12.32 -16.78
CA GLN A 76 2.01 13.45 -15.94
C GLN A 76 3.27 13.15 -15.12
N ILE A 77 4.28 14.00 -15.23
CA ILE A 77 5.59 13.80 -14.59
C ILE A 77 5.76 14.78 -13.44
N PHE A 78 6.20 14.27 -12.29
CA PHE A 78 6.51 15.05 -11.10
C PHE A 78 7.93 14.76 -10.63
N SER A 79 8.67 15.79 -10.24
CA SER A 79 9.85 15.65 -9.41
C SER A 79 9.46 15.20 -8.00
N SER A 80 10.34 14.49 -7.30
CA SER A 80 10.05 14.04 -5.94
C SER A 80 9.90 15.22 -4.98
N ASN A 81 8.77 15.25 -4.26
CA ASN A 81 8.50 16.19 -3.17
C ASN A 81 8.53 15.46 -1.82
N PHE A 82 9.72 15.13 -1.33
CA PHE A 82 9.87 14.35 -0.10
C PHE A 82 9.32 15.07 1.14
N ALA A 83 9.27 16.40 1.16
CA ALA A 83 8.65 17.15 2.25
C ALA A 83 7.14 16.88 2.30
N LEU A 84 6.46 16.93 1.16
CA LEU A 84 5.04 16.60 1.03
C LEU A 84 4.79 15.14 1.43
N TYR A 85 5.58 14.19 0.89
CA TYR A 85 5.37 12.76 1.15
C TYR A 85 5.62 12.40 2.61
N GLY A 86 6.61 13.04 3.24
CA GLY A 86 6.88 12.89 4.67
C GLY A 86 5.74 13.43 5.55
N ASP A 87 5.15 14.57 5.22
CA ASP A 87 4.01 15.13 5.95
C ASP A 87 2.78 14.21 5.85
N ILE A 88 2.42 13.77 4.64
CA ILE A 88 1.30 12.86 4.44
C ILE A 88 1.52 11.52 5.14
N SER A 89 2.74 10.96 5.05
CA SER A 89 3.11 9.76 5.81
C SER A 89 2.88 9.94 7.31
N ASN A 90 3.38 11.02 7.89
CA ASN A 90 3.20 11.31 9.32
C ASN A 90 1.72 11.41 9.72
N ARG A 91 0.88 12.01 8.90
CA ARG A 91 -0.58 12.07 9.14
C ARG A 91 -1.18 10.68 9.15
N ILE A 92 -0.85 9.83 8.16
CA ILE A 92 -1.34 8.45 8.09
C ILE A 92 -0.87 7.64 9.31
N MET A 93 0.43 7.72 9.65
CA MET A 93 1.00 7.03 10.80
C MET A 93 0.35 7.46 12.12
N ASN A 94 0.00 8.75 12.27
CA ASN A 94 -0.72 9.25 13.45
C ASN A 94 -2.17 8.71 13.51
N ILE A 95 -2.85 8.58 12.37
CA ILE A 95 -4.18 7.95 12.31
C ILE A 95 -4.10 6.49 12.78
N ILE A 96 -3.12 5.73 12.27
CA ILE A 96 -2.92 4.33 12.65
C ILE A 96 -2.60 4.23 14.15
N ARG A 97 -1.66 5.05 14.63
CA ARG A 97 -1.22 5.07 16.05
C ARG A 97 -2.36 5.39 17.01
N SER A 98 -3.31 6.24 16.60
CA SER A 98 -4.47 6.59 17.45
C SER A 98 -5.36 5.38 17.80
N GLY A 99 -5.39 4.35 16.94
CA GLY A 99 -6.12 3.11 17.16
C GLY A 99 -5.23 1.92 17.56
N ASN A 100 -3.91 2.04 17.40
CA ASN A 100 -2.95 0.97 17.69
C ASN A 100 -1.61 1.56 18.15
N PRO A 101 -1.45 1.89 19.44
CA PRO A 101 -0.25 2.55 19.96
C PRO A 101 1.06 1.77 19.74
N GLU A 102 0.98 0.43 19.67
CA GLU A 102 2.11 -0.48 19.48
C GLU A 102 2.42 -0.76 17.99
N MET A 103 1.93 0.11 17.08
CA MET A 103 2.24 -0.04 15.66
C MET A 103 3.75 0.05 15.41
N GLU A 104 4.23 -0.68 14.39
CA GLU A 104 5.59 -0.59 13.87
C GLU A 104 5.59 0.11 12.52
N VAL A 105 6.24 1.25 12.41
CA VAL A 105 6.47 1.90 11.12
C VAL A 105 7.55 1.11 10.38
N TYR A 106 7.19 0.55 9.22
CA TYR A 106 8.08 -0.28 8.42
C TYR A 106 8.78 0.51 7.30
N SER A 107 8.05 1.42 6.67
CA SER A 107 8.56 2.34 5.65
C SER A 107 7.79 3.66 5.68
N ILE A 108 8.06 4.55 4.73
CA ILE A 108 7.33 5.82 4.58
C ILE A 108 5.83 5.62 4.29
N ASP A 109 5.47 4.48 3.71
CA ASP A 109 4.12 4.15 3.23
C ASP A 109 3.55 2.85 3.80
N GLU A 110 4.30 2.16 4.69
CA GLU A 110 3.88 0.89 5.28
C GLU A 110 4.02 0.89 6.81
N ALA A 111 3.02 0.32 7.49
CA ALA A 111 3.06 0.07 8.92
C ALA A 111 2.44 -1.28 9.28
N PHE A 112 3.01 -1.96 10.28
CA PHE A 112 2.42 -3.13 10.88
C PHE A 112 1.64 -2.77 12.13
N VAL A 113 0.48 -3.42 12.29
CA VAL A 113 -0.37 -3.31 13.47
C VAL A 113 -0.76 -4.70 13.97
N THR A 114 -0.97 -4.83 15.29
CA THR A 114 -1.46 -6.06 15.89
C THR A 114 -2.96 -5.97 16.11
N ILE A 115 -3.71 -6.98 15.68
CA ILE A 115 -5.15 -7.07 15.86
C ILE A 115 -5.45 -8.25 16.78
N ASN A 116 -6.15 -8.00 17.88
CA ASN A 116 -6.59 -9.05 18.77
C ASN A 116 -8.07 -9.40 18.47
N PRO A 117 -8.34 -10.62 17.93
CA PRO A 117 -9.67 -11.03 17.51
C PRO A 117 -10.68 -11.16 18.67
N ARG A 118 -10.21 -11.13 19.92
CA ARG A 118 -11.11 -11.14 21.10
C ARG A 118 -11.88 -9.82 21.25
N TYR A 119 -11.36 -8.72 20.68
CA TYR A 119 -11.95 -7.39 20.83
C TYR A 119 -12.62 -6.89 19.56
N THR A 120 -12.21 -7.38 18.40
CA THR A 120 -12.74 -6.93 17.12
C THR A 120 -12.51 -7.98 16.03
N ASP A 121 -13.42 -8.08 15.07
CA ASP A 121 -13.20 -8.84 13.85
C ASP A 121 -12.04 -8.20 13.05
N PRO A 122 -11.03 -8.98 12.61
CA PRO A 122 -9.87 -8.45 11.90
C PRO A 122 -10.22 -7.74 10.60
N ILE A 123 -11.22 -8.21 9.85
CA ILE A 123 -11.64 -7.62 8.56
C ILE A 123 -12.40 -6.31 8.82
N ASP A 124 -13.26 -6.29 9.80
CA ASP A 124 -14.03 -5.09 10.17
C ASP A 124 -13.11 -3.98 10.69
N TYR A 125 -12.12 -4.35 11.53
CA TYR A 125 -11.08 -3.41 11.99
C TYR A 125 -10.31 -2.81 10.81
N ALA A 126 -9.80 -3.66 9.93
CA ALA A 126 -9.00 -3.22 8.78
C ALA A 126 -9.83 -2.36 7.81
N THR A 127 -11.09 -2.74 7.58
CA THR A 127 -12.00 -1.97 6.73
C THR A 127 -12.28 -0.59 7.30
N THR A 128 -12.52 -0.51 8.62
CA THR A 128 -12.73 0.75 9.33
C THR A 128 -11.50 1.64 9.29
N LEU A 129 -10.32 1.07 9.56
CA LEU A 129 -9.05 1.79 9.51
C LEU A 129 -8.75 2.31 8.09
N ARG A 130 -8.92 1.47 7.07
CA ARG A 130 -8.76 1.85 5.66
C ARG A 130 -9.66 3.05 5.29
N ASN A 131 -10.93 2.98 5.66
CA ASN A 131 -11.91 4.04 5.35
C ASN A 131 -11.56 5.34 6.08
N LYS A 132 -11.13 5.25 7.34
CA LYS A 132 -10.69 6.40 8.14
C LYS A 132 -9.47 7.09 7.52
N ILE A 133 -8.45 6.31 7.10
CA ILE A 133 -7.27 6.85 6.43
C ILE A 133 -7.68 7.58 5.15
N TYR A 134 -8.48 6.94 4.29
CA TYR A 134 -8.93 7.55 3.05
C TYR A 134 -9.75 8.83 3.29
N GLN A 135 -10.68 8.79 4.22
CA GLN A 135 -11.53 9.94 4.54
C GLN A 135 -10.73 11.15 5.04
N TRP A 136 -9.66 10.93 5.80
CA TRP A 136 -8.91 12.01 6.44
C TRP A 136 -7.72 12.50 5.62
N THR A 137 -7.20 11.67 4.72
CA THR A 137 -5.98 12.00 3.94
C THR A 137 -6.17 11.97 2.43
N GLY A 138 -7.25 11.36 1.93
CA GLY A 138 -7.44 11.09 0.51
C GLY A 138 -6.54 9.98 -0.06
N ILE A 139 -5.67 9.36 0.76
CA ILE A 139 -4.74 8.32 0.31
C ILE A 139 -5.41 6.95 0.37
N PRO A 140 -5.51 6.22 -0.75
CA PRO A 140 -6.02 4.87 -0.75
C PRO A 140 -4.98 3.91 -0.16
N VAL A 141 -5.42 3.00 0.72
CA VAL A 141 -4.57 1.98 1.31
C VAL A 141 -5.12 0.58 1.06
N SER A 142 -4.22 -0.40 1.02
CA SER A 142 -4.53 -1.83 1.04
C SER A 142 -4.08 -2.41 2.36
N ILE A 143 -4.82 -3.40 2.90
CA ILE A 143 -4.49 -4.02 4.18
C ILE A 143 -4.47 -5.53 4.01
N GLY A 144 -3.33 -6.13 4.32
CA GLY A 144 -3.17 -7.58 4.39
C GLY A 144 -3.07 -8.04 5.82
N ILE A 145 -3.75 -9.12 6.17
CA ILE A 145 -3.86 -9.67 7.53
C ILE A 145 -3.39 -11.12 7.52
N GLY A 146 -2.58 -11.50 8.50
CA GLY A 146 -2.13 -12.88 8.66
C GLY A 146 -1.55 -13.14 10.06
N LYS A 147 -1.21 -14.40 10.35
CA LYS A 147 -0.61 -14.78 11.64
C LYS A 147 0.85 -14.34 11.79
N THR A 148 1.50 -14.00 10.68
CA THR A 148 2.88 -13.51 10.64
C THR A 148 3.00 -12.30 9.74
N LYS A 149 4.07 -11.51 9.88
CA LYS A 149 4.37 -10.38 8.98
C LYS A 149 4.44 -10.83 7.52
N THR A 150 5.05 -11.98 7.24
CA THR A 150 5.13 -12.53 5.89
C THR A 150 3.74 -12.84 5.32
N LEU A 151 2.88 -13.53 6.08
CA LEU A 151 1.51 -13.79 5.63
C LEU A 151 0.70 -12.51 5.44
N ALA A 152 0.88 -11.52 6.31
CA ALA A 152 0.25 -10.21 6.15
C ALA A 152 0.71 -9.52 4.84
N LYS A 153 2.00 -9.58 4.49
CA LYS A 153 2.50 -9.04 3.22
C LYS A 153 1.96 -9.79 2.01
N VAL A 154 1.88 -11.12 2.08
CA VAL A 154 1.25 -11.94 1.03
C VAL A 154 -0.22 -11.56 0.86
N ALA A 155 -0.96 -11.45 1.97
CA ALA A 155 -2.36 -11.02 1.95
C ALA A 155 -2.51 -9.62 1.33
N ASN A 156 -1.61 -8.68 1.65
CA ASN A 156 -1.61 -7.35 1.06
C ASN A 156 -1.35 -7.38 -0.46
N HIS A 157 -0.40 -8.21 -0.90
CA HIS A 157 -0.13 -8.39 -2.33
C HIS A 157 -1.36 -8.95 -3.07
N LEU A 158 -2.07 -9.89 -2.46
CA LEU A 158 -3.32 -10.44 -3.00
C LEU A 158 -4.45 -9.40 -3.00
N SER A 159 -4.58 -8.60 -1.95
CA SER A 159 -5.62 -7.56 -1.85
C SER A 159 -5.51 -6.52 -2.96
N LYS A 160 -4.28 -6.13 -3.35
CA LYS A 160 -4.00 -5.23 -4.48
C LYS A 160 -4.38 -5.82 -5.84
N ARG A 161 -4.56 -7.13 -5.92
CA ARG A 161 -5.00 -7.88 -7.12
C ARG A 161 -6.49 -8.24 -7.10
N GLY A 162 -7.25 -7.64 -6.19
CA GLY A 162 -8.69 -7.87 -6.08
C GLY A 162 -9.10 -9.11 -5.30
N VAL A 163 -8.14 -9.78 -4.63
CA VAL A 163 -8.46 -10.88 -3.70
C VAL A 163 -8.88 -10.28 -2.36
N GLY A 164 -9.95 -10.82 -1.76
CA GLY A 164 -10.55 -10.25 -0.56
C GLY A 164 -11.64 -9.23 -0.88
N LYS A 165 -11.92 -8.32 0.05
CA LYS A 165 -12.99 -7.33 -0.09
C LYS A 165 -12.43 -5.92 0.16
N ASN A 166 -12.71 -5.01 -0.78
CA ASN A 166 -12.34 -3.59 -0.62
C ASN A 166 -10.86 -3.37 -0.28
N ASN A 167 -9.94 -4.05 -0.99
CA ASN A 167 -8.49 -4.00 -0.72
C ASN A 167 -8.10 -4.45 0.70
N VAL A 168 -8.90 -5.30 1.34
CA VAL A 168 -8.57 -5.99 2.58
C VAL A 168 -8.57 -7.49 2.32
N CYS A 169 -7.51 -8.18 2.71
CA CYS A 169 -7.39 -9.64 2.58
C CYS A 169 -6.88 -10.24 3.89
N LEU A 170 -7.51 -11.32 4.35
CA LEU A 170 -7.09 -12.13 5.49
C LEU A 170 -6.60 -13.49 5.01
N ILE A 171 -5.42 -13.89 5.44
CA ILE A 171 -4.91 -15.26 5.32
C ILE A 171 -4.90 -15.90 6.71
N ASP A 172 -5.69 -16.95 6.86
CA ASP A 172 -5.74 -17.78 8.08
C ASP A 172 -5.78 -19.28 7.73
N SER A 173 -5.88 -20.13 8.74
CA SER A 173 -5.86 -21.59 8.56
C SER A 173 -7.03 -22.16 7.73
N THR A 174 -8.07 -21.35 7.45
CA THR A 174 -9.22 -21.79 6.66
C THR A 174 -9.03 -21.58 5.16
N ASN A 175 -8.11 -20.70 4.77
CA ASN A 175 -7.92 -20.28 3.37
C ASN A 175 -6.45 -20.20 2.92
N ASP A 176 -5.49 -20.49 3.78
CA ASP A 176 -4.06 -20.30 3.52
C ASP A 176 -3.59 -21.11 2.29
N GLN A 177 -3.96 -22.37 2.18
CA GLN A 177 -3.55 -23.23 1.05
C GLN A 177 -4.03 -22.68 -0.29
N ASP A 178 -5.32 -22.32 -0.38
CA ASP A 178 -5.93 -21.80 -1.61
C ASP A 178 -5.34 -20.44 -2.01
N LEU A 179 -5.07 -19.57 -1.05
CA LEU A 179 -4.56 -18.23 -1.30
C LEU A 179 -3.05 -18.25 -1.62
N LEU A 180 -2.26 -19.08 -0.94
CA LEU A 180 -0.83 -19.20 -1.20
C LEU A 180 -0.52 -19.78 -2.57
N GLN A 181 -1.35 -20.68 -3.09
CA GLN A 181 -1.21 -21.21 -4.46
C GLN A 181 -1.37 -20.12 -5.55
N LYS A 182 -2.07 -19.02 -5.25
CA LYS A 182 -2.23 -17.88 -6.19
C LYS A 182 -1.00 -16.98 -6.27
N VAL A 183 -0.02 -17.20 -5.39
CA VAL A 183 1.20 -16.38 -5.32
C VAL A 183 2.39 -17.15 -5.84
N LYS A 184 3.02 -16.66 -6.91
CA LYS A 184 4.28 -17.23 -7.39
C LYS A 184 5.37 -16.99 -6.33
N VAL A 185 6.14 -18.02 -5.95
CA VAL A 185 7.20 -17.94 -4.93
C VAL A 185 8.20 -16.80 -5.21
N LEU A 186 8.55 -16.57 -6.47
CA LEU A 186 9.40 -15.45 -6.89
C LEU A 186 8.80 -14.06 -6.61
N SER A 187 7.47 -13.94 -6.50
CA SER A 187 6.83 -12.68 -6.11
C SER A 187 7.06 -12.34 -4.63
N LEU A 188 7.40 -13.33 -3.80
CA LEU A 188 7.70 -13.13 -2.37
C LEU A 188 9.07 -12.47 -2.13
N ILE A 189 9.97 -12.50 -3.11
CA ILE A 189 11.29 -11.87 -3.03
C ILE A 189 11.19 -10.34 -3.11
N HIS A 190 10.09 -9.83 -3.67
CA HIS A 190 9.83 -8.41 -3.86
C HIS A 190 8.70 -7.87 -2.96
N ILE A 191 8.30 -8.66 -1.95
CA ILE A 191 7.27 -8.29 -0.96
C ILE A 191 7.92 -7.82 0.33
#